data_a2854b8ddeecd606a7623ae353c64d88
#
_entry.id   a2854b8ddeecd606a7623ae353c64d88
#
_cell.length_a   1.000
_cell.length_b   1.000
_cell.length_c   1.000
_cell.angle_alpha   90.00
_cell.angle_beta   90.00
_cell.angle_gamma   90.00
#
_symmetry.space_group_name_H-M   'P 1'
#
loop_
_entity.id
_entity.type
_entity.pdbx_description
1 polymer ?
#
loop_
_entity_poly.entity_id
_entity_poly.type
_entity_poly.pdbx_seq_one_letter_code
_entity_poly.pdbx_strand_id
1 'polypeptide(L)'
;MELLLSLKKNRIIMFFEDLKFKEKVIPQTILGYGPFMAELYFGHRSRLYLDDLYNSPQNISDVIVESYNQGVRAINLVNDSNLLEAYDIAVSQGCEMKVIATIGKSDVDYLNPNYEVAKEVDWDDDIELFSSYDCPLMLVDEFITDAYDWRLTSKILAEINATGSLSGLVTAFPSKTSGIIKENMDMDLFDFFMIPYNSLSYMMDISAFNASQRQEFIDKINGLNKKIIATRILAAGVLKPKEAFTFFKNVDFVDAICMGVAKVSEASEDFSLLKEY
;
A
#
# COMPACT_ATOMS: atom_id res chain seq x y z
N MET A 1 -1.23 7.21 36.89
CA MET A 1 -0.51 6.48 35.84
C MET A 1 -1.25 5.22 35.37
N GLU A 2 -2.25 4.75 36.11
CA GLU A 2 -3.09 3.57 35.72
C GLU A 2 -4.35 3.88 34.89
N LEU A 3 -4.75 5.15 34.78
CA LEU A 3 -5.97 5.53 34.03
C LEU A 3 -5.74 5.75 32.52
N LEU A 4 -4.50 5.79 32.05
CA LEU A 4 -4.13 5.96 30.62
C LEU A 4 -3.93 4.64 29.88
N LEU A 5 -3.91 3.51 30.57
CA LEU A 5 -3.77 2.17 29.99
C LEU A 5 -5.11 1.49 29.65
N SER A 6 -6.24 2.10 30.02
CA SER A 6 -7.57 1.48 29.90
C SER A 6 -8.38 1.89 28.67
N LEU A 7 -7.80 2.60 27.71
CA LEU A 7 -8.50 3.06 26.50
C LEU A 7 -7.88 2.57 25.17
N LYS A 8 -7.19 1.44 25.16
CA LYS A 8 -7.10 0.66 23.92
C LYS A 8 -8.47 -0.01 23.70
N LYS A 9 -9.44 0.79 23.20
CA LYS A 9 -10.64 0.23 22.58
C LYS A 9 -10.16 -0.77 21.55
N ASN A 10 -10.69 -2.01 21.60
CA ASN A 10 -10.65 -2.93 20.48
C ASN A 10 -11.11 -2.16 19.24
N ARG A 11 -10.17 -1.68 18.44
CA ARG A 11 -10.46 -0.99 17.20
C ARG A 11 -10.77 -2.07 16.20
N ILE A 12 -12.04 -2.39 16.03
CA ILE A 12 -12.49 -3.21 14.92
C ILE A 12 -12.22 -2.36 13.67
N ILE A 13 -11.36 -2.83 12.80
CA ILE A 13 -11.13 -2.17 11.52
C ILE A 13 -12.41 -2.39 10.70
N MET A 14 -13.06 -1.30 10.34
CA MET A 14 -14.20 -1.34 9.43
C MET A 14 -13.67 -0.92 8.05
N PHE A 15 -13.25 -1.89 7.26
CA PHE A 15 -12.47 -1.70 6.03
C PHE A 15 -13.12 -0.77 4.99
N PHE A 16 -14.42 -0.51 5.05
CA PHE A 16 -15.13 0.38 4.13
C PHE A 16 -15.47 1.75 4.75
N GLU A 17 -14.83 2.11 5.85
CA GLU A 17 -14.92 3.45 6.41
C GLU A 17 -13.77 4.34 5.92
N ASP A 18 -13.91 5.64 6.21
CA ASP A 18 -12.91 6.63 5.92
C ASP A 18 -12.03 6.91 7.15
N LEU A 19 -10.72 6.86 6.96
CA LEU A 19 -9.75 7.37 7.93
C LEU A 19 -9.64 8.89 7.76
N LYS A 20 -10.14 9.64 8.72
CA LYS A 20 -9.91 11.08 8.82
C LYS A 20 -8.58 11.32 9.53
N PHE A 21 -7.63 11.92 8.81
CA PHE A 21 -6.32 12.23 9.36
C PHE A 21 -5.88 13.63 8.90
N LYS A 22 -5.56 14.50 9.88
CA LYS A 22 -5.39 15.93 9.63
C LYS A 22 -6.64 16.44 8.88
N GLU A 23 -6.47 17.15 7.79
CA GLU A 23 -7.59 17.68 6.97
C GLU A 23 -7.93 16.79 5.77
N LYS A 24 -7.34 15.60 5.69
CA LYS A 24 -7.53 14.67 4.57
C LYS A 24 -8.40 13.47 4.97
N VAL A 25 -8.99 12.87 3.95
CA VAL A 25 -9.80 11.66 4.07
C VAL A 25 -9.14 10.57 3.23
N ILE A 26 -8.79 9.46 3.86
CA ILE A 26 -8.18 8.29 3.23
C ILE A 26 -9.14 7.12 3.38
N PRO A 27 -9.71 6.57 2.30
CA PRO A 27 -10.49 5.33 2.37
C PRO A 27 -9.64 4.18 2.92
N GLN A 28 -10.21 3.39 3.84
CA GLN A 28 -9.45 2.33 4.52
C GLN A 28 -9.21 1.09 3.64
N THR A 29 -9.96 0.94 2.54
CA THR A 29 -9.68 -0.07 1.51
C THR A 29 -9.18 0.59 0.24
N ILE A 30 -7.96 0.21 -0.16
CA ILE A 30 -7.25 0.74 -1.32
C ILE A 30 -7.07 -0.42 -2.31
N LEU A 31 -7.48 -0.22 -3.57
CA LEU A 31 -7.17 -1.16 -4.66
C LEU A 31 -5.70 -1.05 -5.02
N GLY A 32 -4.94 -2.14 -4.88
CA GLY A 32 -3.50 -2.17 -5.13
C GLY A 32 -3.16 -2.46 -6.59
N TYR A 33 -2.16 -1.78 -7.13
CA TYR A 33 -1.73 -1.91 -8.52
C TYR A 33 -0.93 -3.19 -8.83
N GLY A 34 -0.45 -3.93 -7.84
CA GLY A 34 0.50 -5.03 -8.05
C GLY A 34 0.13 -6.02 -9.17
N PRO A 35 -1.11 -6.55 -9.24
CA PRO A 35 -1.52 -7.42 -10.35
C PRO A 35 -1.52 -6.70 -11.70
N PHE A 36 -1.86 -5.43 -11.74
CA PHE A 36 -1.93 -4.62 -12.97
C PHE A 36 -0.56 -4.39 -13.59
N MET A 37 0.47 -4.28 -12.75
CA MET A 37 1.87 -4.15 -13.14
C MET A 37 2.56 -5.50 -13.30
N ALA A 38 1.84 -6.61 -13.20
CA ALA A 38 2.38 -7.97 -13.29
C ALA A 38 3.63 -8.19 -12.41
N GLU A 39 3.64 -7.63 -11.21
CA GLU A 39 4.79 -7.62 -10.31
C GLU A 39 5.39 -9.02 -10.11
N LEU A 40 6.73 -9.11 -10.16
CA LEU A 40 7.45 -10.39 -10.17
C LEU A 40 7.25 -11.24 -8.90
N TYR A 41 6.88 -10.62 -7.78
CA TYR A 41 6.61 -11.36 -6.55
C TYR A 41 5.37 -12.26 -6.62
N PHE A 42 4.53 -12.15 -7.66
CA PHE A 42 3.44 -13.11 -7.91
C PHE A 42 3.92 -14.45 -8.49
N GLY A 43 5.23 -14.57 -8.80
CA GLY A 43 5.83 -15.78 -9.35
C GLY A 43 5.25 -16.12 -10.73
N HIS A 44 4.78 -17.37 -10.93
CA HIS A 44 4.24 -17.80 -12.24
C HIS A 44 2.99 -17.01 -12.66
N ARG A 45 2.27 -16.39 -11.72
CA ARG A 45 1.09 -15.57 -12.04
C ARG A 45 1.47 -14.25 -12.70
N SER A 46 2.67 -13.72 -12.48
CA SER A 46 3.13 -12.48 -13.11
C SER A 46 3.00 -12.56 -14.64
N ARG A 47 3.34 -13.72 -15.23
CA ARG A 47 3.20 -13.90 -16.68
C ARG A 47 1.74 -13.87 -17.14
N LEU A 48 0.84 -14.47 -16.37
CA LEU A 48 -0.61 -14.41 -16.68
C LEU A 48 -1.13 -12.98 -16.57
N TYR A 49 -0.70 -12.24 -15.54
CA TYR A 49 -1.09 -10.85 -15.36
C TYR A 49 -0.51 -9.93 -16.43
N LEU A 50 0.69 -10.23 -16.93
CA LEU A 50 1.28 -9.51 -18.06
C LEU A 50 0.41 -9.65 -19.31
N ASP A 51 -0.01 -10.88 -19.63
CA ASP A 51 -0.81 -11.17 -20.81
C ASP A 51 -2.26 -10.68 -20.66
N ASP A 52 -2.86 -10.87 -19.47
CA ASP A 52 -4.30 -10.61 -19.25
C ASP A 52 -4.61 -9.16 -18.83
N LEU A 53 -3.65 -8.47 -18.18
CA LEU A 53 -3.87 -7.14 -17.58
C LEU A 53 -2.90 -6.09 -18.12
N TYR A 54 -1.60 -6.21 -17.87
CA TYR A 54 -0.64 -5.15 -18.14
C TYR A 54 -0.70 -4.60 -19.56
N ASN A 55 -0.86 -5.48 -20.56
CA ASN A 55 -0.99 -5.09 -21.97
C ASN A 55 -2.43 -4.74 -22.39
N SER A 56 -3.37 -4.64 -21.44
CA SER A 56 -4.78 -4.37 -21.74
C SER A 56 -5.37 -3.37 -20.74
N PRO A 57 -5.22 -2.04 -20.97
CA PRO A 57 -5.83 -1.02 -20.13
C PRO A 57 -7.33 -1.22 -19.91
N GLN A 58 -8.06 -1.74 -20.90
CA GLN A 58 -9.48 -2.03 -20.75
C GLN A 58 -9.75 -3.11 -19.71
N ASN A 59 -8.98 -4.22 -19.69
CA ASN A 59 -9.17 -5.27 -18.69
C ASN A 59 -8.86 -4.77 -17.28
N ILE A 60 -7.83 -3.92 -17.13
CA ILE A 60 -7.53 -3.27 -15.85
C ILE A 60 -8.70 -2.35 -15.45
N SER A 61 -9.19 -1.53 -16.37
CA SER A 61 -10.33 -0.64 -16.12
C SER A 61 -11.58 -1.41 -15.66
N ASP A 62 -11.88 -2.55 -16.27
CA ASP A 62 -13.04 -3.37 -15.88
C ASP A 62 -12.91 -3.87 -14.42
N VAL A 63 -11.69 -4.20 -13.97
CA VAL A 63 -11.41 -4.56 -12.56
C VAL A 63 -11.56 -3.35 -11.64
N ILE A 64 -11.10 -2.17 -12.07
CA ILE A 64 -11.25 -0.91 -11.30
C ILE A 64 -12.72 -0.58 -11.13
N VAL A 65 -13.51 -0.63 -12.21
CA VAL A 65 -14.96 -0.36 -12.22
C VAL A 65 -15.69 -1.31 -11.27
N GLU A 66 -15.40 -2.61 -11.35
CA GLU A 66 -16.04 -3.57 -10.43
C GLU A 66 -15.63 -3.32 -8.96
N SER A 67 -14.36 -3.03 -8.72
CA SER A 67 -13.91 -2.68 -7.37
C SER A 67 -14.66 -1.45 -6.82
N TYR A 68 -14.87 -0.43 -7.66
CA TYR A 68 -15.66 0.75 -7.31
C TYR A 68 -17.12 0.40 -7.03
N ASN A 69 -17.75 -0.47 -7.84
CA ASN A 69 -19.11 -0.96 -7.65
C ASN A 69 -19.24 -1.71 -6.31
N GLN A 70 -18.17 -2.40 -5.91
CA GLN A 70 -18.10 -3.06 -4.59
C GLN A 70 -17.81 -2.09 -3.42
N GLY A 71 -17.71 -0.79 -3.65
CA GLY A 71 -17.57 0.22 -2.60
C GLY A 71 -16.15 0.64 -2.30
N VAL A 72 -15.14 0.15 -3.02
CA VAL A 72 -13.76 0.67 -2.92
C VAL A 72 -13.72 2.11 -3.42
N ARG A 73 -13.04 3.00 -2.69
CA ARG A 73 -13.00 4.43 -2.98
C ARG A 73 -11.59 5.01 -3.07
N ALA A 74 -10.58 4.15 -3.02
CA ALA A 74 -9.19 4.55 -3.28
C ALA A 74 -8.48 3.51 -4.14
N ILE A 75 -7.54 3.98 -4.95
CA ILE A 75 -6.66 3.15 -5.78
C ILE A 75 -5.21 3.59 -5.58
N ASN A 76 -4.31 2.64 -5.45
CA ASN A 76 -2.88 2.90 -5.47
C ASN A 76 -2.39 2.92 -6.92
N LEU A 77 -1.78 4.02 -7.34
CA LEU A 77 -1.26 4.22 -8.68
C LEU A 77 0.26 4.47 -8.67
N VAL A 78 0.89 4.09 -9.75
CA VAL A 78 2.27 4.47 -10.12
C VAL A 78 2.24 5.17 -11.48
N ASN A 79 3.27 5.90 -11.83
CA ASN A 79 3.43 6.54 -13.12
C ASN A 79 3.78 5.49 -14.19
N ASP A 80 2.74 4.81 -14.67
CA ASP A 80 2.79 3.85 -15.77
C ASP A 80 1.67 4.17 -16.76
N SER A 81 2.01 4.27 -18.05
CA SER A 81 1.07 4.72 -19.08
C SER A 81 -0.15 3.84 -19.23
N ASN A 82 0.01 2.51 -19.14
CA ASN A 82 -1.10 1.57 -19.28
C ASN A 82 -2.04 1.62 -18.07
N LEU A 83 -1.46 1.75 -16.86
CA LEU A 83 -2.23 1.85 -15.63
C LEU A 83 -3.00 3.19 -15.56
N LEU A 84 -2.37 4.28 -15.97
CA LEU A 84 -3.01 5.60 -16.01
C LEU A 84 -4.12 5.64 -17.06
N GLU A 85 -3.90 5.08 -18.27
CA GLU A 85 -4.94 4.94 -19.29
C GLU A 85 -6.12 4.12 -18.76
N ALA A 86 -5.87 3.01 -18.07
CA ALA A 86 -6.90 2.18 -17.48
C ALA A 86 -7.73 2.94 -16.44
N TYR A 87 -7.07 3.74 -15.60
CA TYR A 87 -7.74 4.58 -14.61
C TYR A 87 -8.60 5.66 -15.29
N ASP A 88 -8.10 6.32 -16.34
CA ASP A 88 -8.85 7.33 -17.10
C ASP A 88 -10.08 6.72 -17.77
N ILE A 89 -9.97 5.51 -18.33
CA ILE A 89 -11.13 4.76 -18.86
C ILE A 89 -12.16 4.51 -17.73
N ALA A 90 -11.74 4.10 -16.53
CA ALA A 90 -12.63 3.88 -15.41
C ALA A 90 -13.29 5.18 -14.93
N VAL A 91 -12.56 6.29 -14.86
CA VAL A 91 -13.08 7.62 -14.52
C VAL A 91 -14.13 8.06 -15.53
N SER A 92 -13.91 7.81 -16.84
CA SER A 92 -14.90 8.11 -17.88
C SER A 92 -16.23 7.36 -17.70
N GLN A 93 -16.21 6.24 -16.96
CA GLN A 93 -17.38 5.45 -16.58
C GLN A 93 -17.97 5.85 -15.21
N GLY A 94 -17.47 6.93 -14.60
CA GLY A 94 -17.98 7.46 -13.34
C GLY A 94 -17.30 6.91 -12.07
N CYS A 95 -16.15 6.27 -12.21
CA CYS A 95 -15.38 5.76 -11.04
C CYS A 95 -14.53 6.88 -10.44
N GLU A 96 -15.10 7.61 -9.48
CA GLU A 96 -14.40 8.64 -8.72
C GLU A 96 -13.70 8.03 -7.51
N MET A 97 -12.45 7.58 -7.67
CA MET A 97 -11.60 7.08 -6.59
C MET A 97 -10.53 8.10 -6.20
N LYS A 98 -10.21 8.18 -4.91
CA LYS A 98 -9.01 8.89 -4.46
C LYS A 98 -7.76 8.15 -4.88
N VAL A 99 -6.78 8.89 -5.37
CA VAL A 99 -5.49 8.32 -5.76
C VAL A 99 -4.57 8.29 -4.53
N ILE A 100 -4.00 7.14 -4.25
CA ILE A 100 -2.86 6.97 -3.34
C ILE A 100 -1.67 6.71 -4.25
N ALA A 101 -0.82 7.69 -4.47
CA ALA A 101 0.28 7.53 -5.41
C ALA A 101 1.50 6.86 -4.77
N THR A 102 2.19 5.99 -5.50
CA THR A 102 3.54 5.54 -5.17
C THR A 102 4.53 6.28 -6.06
N ILE A 103 5.46 7.00 -5.43
CA ILE A 103 6.41 7.91 -6.04
C ILE A 103 7.77 7.25 -6.20
N GLY A 104 8.35 7.34 -7.37
CA GLY A 104 9.69 6.81 -7.66
C GLY A 104 9.69 5.30 -7.89
N LYS A 105 8.62 4.75 -8.46
CA LYS A 105 8.57 3.34 -8.87
C LYS A 105 9.65 3.08 -9.91
N SER A 106 10.46 2.06 -9.68
CA SER A 106 11.57 1.65 -10.55
C SER A 106 11.41 0.21 -11.02
N ASP A 107 12.07 -0.12 -12.14
CA ASP A 107 12.13 -1.48 -12.70
C ASP A 107 13.18 -2.36 -12.00
N VAL A 108 13.25 -2.26 -10.68
CA VAL A 108 14.18 -3.07 -9.88
C VAL A 108 13.63 -4.50 -9.74
N ASP A 109 14.50 -5.48 -10.04
CA ASP A 109 14.16 -6.89 -9.87
C ASP A 109 14.09 -7.26 -8.39
N TYR A 110 12.95 -7.78 -7.94
CA TYR A 110 12.73 -8.26 -6.57
C TYR A 110 13.67 -9.40 -6.15
N LEU A 111 14.13 -10.20 -7.10
CA LEU A 111 15.01 -11.35 -6.82
C LEU A 111 16.49 -10.95 -6.71
N ASN A 112 16.85 -9.83 -7.34
CA ASN A 112 18.21 -9.29 -7.30
C ASN A 112 18.18 -7.76 -7.30
N PRO A 113 17.72 -7.14 -6.21
CA PRO A 113 17.45 -5.71 -6.16
C PRO A 113 18.75 -4.90 -6.26
N ASN A 114 18.82 -4.04 -7.29
CA ASN A 114 19.85 -3.02 -7.41
C ASN A 114 19.29 -1.67 -6.90
N TYR A 115 19.51 -1.38 -5.65
CA TYR A 115 18.99 -0.16 -5.01
C TYR A 115 19.62 1.13 -5.54
N GLU A 116 20.76 1.07 -6.22
CA GLU A 116 21.36 2.27 -6.84
C GLU A 116 20.50 2.76 -8.01
N VAL A 117 19.92 1.84 -8.80
CA VAL A 117 19.00 2.19 -9.90
C VAL A 117 17.75 2.88 -9.35
N ALA A 118 17.23 2.44 -8.20
CA ALA A 118 16.06 3.06 -7.59
C ALA A 118 16.29 4.51 -7.14
N LYS A 119 17.54 4.92 -6.91
CA LYS A 119 17.87 6.30 -6.52
C LYS A 119 17.94 7.27 -7.71
N GLU A 120 18.00 6.74 -8.94
CA GLU A 120 18.16 7.53 -10.17
C GLU A 120 16.84 7.79 -10.92
N VAL A 121 15.69 7.39 -10.33
CA VAL A 121 14.37 7.59 -10.94
C VAL A 121 13.93 9.05 -10.89
N ASP A 122 13.15 9.48 -11.87
CA ASP A 122 12.59 10.84 -11.97
C ASP A 122 11.35 10.96 -11.07
N TRP A 123 11.55 10.91 -9.75
CA TRP A 123 10.50 10.93 -8.74
C TRP A 123 9.77 12.30 -8.65
N ASP A 124 10.38 13.37 -9.08
CA ASP A 124 9.80 14.72 -9.16
C ASP A 124 8.73 14.82 -10.24
N ASP A 125 8.91 14.17 -11.39
CA ASP A 125 7.88 14.05 -12.44
C ASP A 125 6.64 13.32 -11.90
N ASP A 126 6.82 12.29 -11.06
CA ASP A 126 5.70 11.60 -10.41
C ASP A 126 4.91 12.52 -9.47
N ILE A 127 5.60 13.33 -8.66
CA ILE A 127 4.96 14.28 -7.74
C ILE A 127 4.17 15.32 -8.54
N GLU A 128 4.74 15.87 -9.62
CA GLU A 128 4.05 16.83 -10.49
C GLU A 128 2.80 16.18 -11.10
N LEU A 129 2.92 15.00 -11.67
CA LEU A 129 1.82 14.25 -12.27
C LEU A 129 0.68 14.05 -11.26
N PHE A 130 0.96 13.45 -10.11
CA PHE A 130 -0.07 13.09 -9.14
C PHE A 130 -0.63 14.28 -8.35
N SER A 131 0.03 15.43 -8.40
CA SER A 131 -0.54 16.68 -7.87
C SER A 131 -1.76 17.18 -8.67
N SER A 132 -1.95 16.69 -9.90
CA SER A 132 -3.11 16.99 -10.73
C SER A 132 -4.34 16.11 -10.42
N TYR A 133 -4.18 15.04 -9.63
CA TYR A 133 -5.24 14.10 -9.24
C TYR A 133 -5.83 14.46 -7.86
N ASP A 134 -7.01 13.88 -7.51
CA ASP A 134 -7.47 13.84 -6.11
C ASP A 134 -6.59 12.85 -5.32
N CYS A 135 -5.36 13.29 -5.01
CA CYS A 135 -4.30 12.51 -4.40
C CYS A 135 -4.01 13.00 -2.98
N PRO A 136 -4.76 12.55 -1.97
CA PRO A 136 -4.55 12.98 -0.60
C PRO A 136 -3.28 12.42 0.06
N LEU A 137 -2.67 11.37 -0.52
CA LEU A 137 -1.51 10.68 0.04
C LEU A 137 -0.57 10.22 -1.07
N MET A 138 0.71 10.56 -0.94
CA MET A 138 1.80 10.07 -1.78
C MET A 138 2.80 9.27 -0.93
N LEU A 139 3.21 8.10 -1.42
CA LEU A 139 4.07 7.16 -0.74
C LEU A 139 5.38 7.00 -1.52
N VAL A 140 6.51 7.14 -0.87
CA VAL A 140 7.82 6.84 -1.48
C VAL A 140 7.95 5.34 -1.71
N ASP A 141 8.36 4.94 -2.91
CA ASP A 141 8.50 3.53 -3.32
C ASP A 141 9.42 2.72 -2.39
N GLU A 142 9.14 1.42 -2.30
CA GLU A 142 9.86 0.53 -1.38
C GLU A 142 11.35 0.40 -1.73
N PHE A 143 11.74 0.45 -3.00
CA PHE A 143 13.14 0.34 -3.38
C PHE A 143 13.94 1.60 -3.04
N ILE A 144 13.33 2.79 -3.10
CA ILE A 144 13.95 4.02 -2.61
C ILE A 144 14.07 3.97 -1.09
N THR A 145 13.01 3.58 -0.39
CA THR A 145 12.99 3.49 1.08
C THR A 145 14.03 2.48 1.57
N ASP A 146 14.08 1.30 0.97
CA ASP A 146 14.94 0.18 1.35
C ASP A 146 16.39 0.30 0.81
N ALA A 147 16.68 1.31 -0.01
CA ALA A 147 18.03 1.76 -0.32
C ALA A 147 18.72 2.42 0.89
N TYR A 148 17.92 2.85 1.88
CA TYR A 148 18.37 3.53 3.10
C TYR A 148 19.19 4.81 2.84
N ASP A 149 19.00 5.45 1.69
CA ASP A 149 19.48 6.81 1.45
C ASP A 149 18.50 7.81 2.08
N TRP A 150 18.66 8.03 3.38
CA TRP A 150 17.77 8.88 4.16
C TRP A 150 17.78 10.34 3.71
N ARG A 151 18.84 10.80 3.06
CA ARG A 151 18.91 12.15 2.50
C ARG A 151 17.99 12.27 1.29
N LEU A 152 18.05 11.30 0.39
CA LEU A 152 17.14 11.25 -0.78
C LEU A 152 15.70 11.09 -0.33
N THR A 153 15.42 10.13 0.55
CA THR A 153 14.06 9.87 1.09
C THR A 153 13.48 11.11 1.75
N SER A 154 14.26 11.80 2.60
CA SER A 154 13.81 13.05 3.25
C SER A 154 13.53 14.17 2.25
N LYS A 155 14.34 14.28 1.18
CA LYS A 155 14.10 15.26 0.11
C LYS A 155 12.77 15.00 -0.58
N ILE A 156 12.50 13.76 -0.99
CA ILE A 156 11.24 13.38 -1.67
C ILE A 156 10.04 13.67 -0.75
N LEU A 157 10.12 13.27 0.52
CA LEU A 157 9.03 13.53 1.48
C LEU A 157 8.77 15.03 1.68
N ALA A 158 9.81 15.87 1.70
CA ALA A 158 9.66 17.31 1.81
C ALA A 158 8.94 17.91 0.58
N GLU A 159 9.28 17.44 -0.63
CA GLU A 159 8.61 17.88 -1.86
C GLU A 159 7.14 17.41 -1.89
N ILE A 160 6.85 16.16 -1.48
CA ILE A 160 5.46 15.70 -1.34
C ILE A 160 4.68 16.60 -0.37
N ASN A 161 5.25 16.90 0.80
CA ASN A 161 4.59 17.77 1.80
C ASN A 161 4.36 19.18 1.27
N ALA A 162 5.22 19.69 0.40
CA ALA A 162 5.05 21.00 -0.23
C ALA A 162 3.84 21.08 -1.17
N THR A 163 3.36 19.94 -1.71
CA THR A 163 2.12 19.87 -2.51
C THR A 163 0.84 20.00 -1.65
N GLY A 164 0.94 19.81 -0.34
CA GLY A 164 -0.19 19.72 0.58
C GLY A 164 -0.83 18.33 0.66
N SER A 165 -0.29 17.33 -0.01
CA SER A 165 -0.64 15.92 0.20
C SER A 165 0.00 15.39 1.48
N LEU A 166 -0.59 14.36 2.09
CA LEU A 166 0.08 13.58 3.13
C LEU A 166 1.21 12.76 2.50
N SER A 167 2.24 12.50 3.26
CA SER A 167 3.37 11.71 2.80
C SER A 167 3.53 10.41 3.59
N GLY A 168 4.14 9.42 2.96
CA GLY A 168 4.43 8.15 3.60
C GLY A 168 5.54 7.38 2.91
N LEU A 169 5.87 6.24 3.48
CA LEU A 169 6.90 5.33 3.00
C LEU A 169 6.31 3.96 2.74
N VAL A 170 6.78 3.28 1.70
CA VAL A 170 6.58 1.84 1.49
C VAL A 170 7.89 1.14 1.81
N THR A 171 7.85 -0.04 2.43
CA THR A 171 9.04 -0.88 2.65
C THR A 171 8.70 -2.36 2.53
N ALA A 172 9.61 -3.16 1.98
CA ALA A 172 9.55 -4.61 2.02
C ALA A 172 10.16 -5.19 3.32
N PHE A 173 10.93 -4.39 4.07
CA PHE A 173 11.63 -4.81 5.28
C PHE A 173 11.14 -4.08 6.54
N PRO A 174 9.84 -4.21 6.91
CA PRO A 174 9.24 -3.40 7.97
C PRO A 174 9.91 -3.52 9.33
N SER A 175 10.42 -4.68 9.71
CA SER A 175 11.11 -4.88 10.99
C SER A 175 12.47 -4.18 11.02
N LYS A 176 13.25 -4.29 9.95
CA LYS A 176 14.56 -3.63 9.82
C LYS A 176 14.40 -2.12 9.73
N THR A 177 13.55 -1.67 8.80
CA THR A 177 13.32 -0.24 8.55
C THR A 177 12.80 0.46 9.78
N SER A 178 11.80 -0.11 10.49
CA SER A 178 11.29 0.48 11.75
C SER A 178 12.34 0.55 12.87
N GLY A 179 13.33 -0.32 12.84
CA GLY A 179 14.40 -0.33 13.83
C GLY A 179 15.43 0.78 13.67
N ILE A 180 15.62 1.26 12.43
CA ILE A 180 16.70 2.21 12.11
C ILE A 180 16.23 3.61 11.73
N ILE A 181 14.99 3.74 11.26
CA ILE A 181 14.48 4.99 10.68
C ILE A 181 14.52 6.18 11.66
N LYS A 182 14.22 5.95 12.94
CA LYS A 182 14.18 7.01 13.97
C LYS A 182 15.51 7.69 14.23
N GLU A 183 16.61 6.96 14.02
CA GLU A 183 17.96 7.47 14.24
C GLU A 183 18.52 8.18 13.02
N ASN A 184 17.87 8.01 11.86
CA ASN A 184 18.41 8.42 10.58
C ASN A 184 17.57 9.48 9.85
N MET A 185 16.33 9.69 10.26
CA MET A 185 15.40 10.61 9.57
C MET A 185 14.52 11.35 10.57
N ASP A 186 14.14 12.58 10.22
CA ASP A 186 13.10 13.32 10.94
C ASP A 186 11.75 12.61 10.77
N MET A 187 11.22 12.14 11.89
CA MET A 187 9.97 11.39 11.90
C MET A 187 8.75 12.25 11.55
N ASP A 188 8.83 13.56 11.65
CA ASP A 188 7.71 14.46 11.31
C ASP A 188 7.55 14.67 9.80
N LEU A 189 8.51 14.18 8.99
CA LEU A 189 8.45 14.29 7.53
C LEU A 189 7.41 13.39 6.88
N PHE A 190 6.92 12.34 7.57
CA PHE A 190 5.91 11.45 6.99
C PHE A 190 4.85 11.03 8.01
N ASP A 191 3.69 10.66 7.50
CA ASP A 191 2.51 10.32 8.30
C ASP A 191 2.11 8.84 8.18
N PHE A 192 2.35 8.23 7.02
CA PHE A 192 1.92 6.87 6.68
C PHE A 192 3.08 5.93 6.46
N PHE A 193 2.89 4.67 6.85
CA PHE A 193 3.87 3.61 6.62
C PHE A 193 3.16 2.39 6.04
N MET A 194 3.40 2.10 4.75
CA MET A 194 2.83 0.94 4.06
C MET A 194 3.81 -0.23 4.16
N ILE A 195 3.32 -1.34 4.70
CA ILE A 195 4.12 -2.52 5.01
C ILE A 195 3.44 -3.81 4.55
N PRO A 196 4.19 -4.84 4.13
CA PRO A 196 3.64 -6.17 3.97
C PRO A 196 3.22 -6.72 5.34
N TYR A 197 1.98 -7.20 5.45
CA TYR A 197 1.51 -7.87 6.66
C TYR A 197 0.49 -8.95 6.32
N ASN A 198 0.82 -10.20 6.63
CA ASN A 198 -0.05 -11.36 6.38
C ASN A 198 0.28 -12.51 7.33
N SER A 199 -0.60 -13.50 7.45
CA SER A 199 -0.46 -14.61 8.38
C SER A 199 0.70 -15.58 8.05
N LEU A 200 1.22 -15.53 6.81
CA LEU A 200 2.31 -16.39 6.35
C LEU A 200 3.69 -15.73 6.45
N SER A 201 3.80 -14.47 6.83
CA SER A 201 5.00 -13.63 6.69
C SER A 201 5.56 -13.57 5.25
N TYR A 202 4.69 -13.76 4.27
CA TYR A 202 5.10 -13.70 2.87
C TYR A 202 5.67 -12.32 2.52
N MET A 203 6.91 -12.31 2.01
CA MET A 203 7.66 -11.09 1.71
C MET A 203 7.72 -10.11 2.90
N MET A 204 7.92 -10.65 4.10
CA MET A 204 8.20 -9.90 5.31
C MET A 204 9.56 -10.34 5.85
N ASP A 205 10.22 -9.44 6.57
CA ASP A 205 11.51 -9.72 7.24
C ASP A 205 11.34 -10.24 8.69
N ILE A 206 10.18 -10.85 8.96
CA ILE A 206 9.87 -11.49 10.23
C ILE A 206 9.20 -12.85 10.02
N SER A 207 9.22 -13.70 11.06
CA SER A 207 8.41 -14.92 11.09
C SER A 207 7.05 -14.65 11.74
N ALA A 208 5.94 -14.84 11.00
CA ALA A 208 4.59 -14.68 11.54
C ALA A 208 4.12 -15.86 12.41
N PHE A 209 4.83 -16.98 12.38
CA PHE A 209 4.40 -18.19 13.10
C PHE A 209 4.74 -18.15 14.59
N ASN A 210 5.74 -17.35 14.98
CA ASN A 210 6.11 -17.20 16.38
C ASN A 210 5.36 -15.99 17.00
N ALA A 211 4.51 -16.28 17.98
CA ALA A 211 3.70 -15.25 18.63
C ALA A 211 4.52 -14.14 19.33
N SER A 212 5.69 -14.48 19.90
CA SER A 212 6.55 -13.50 20.54
C SER A 212 7.22 -12.56 19.54
N GLN A 213 7.67 -13.08 18.41
CA GLN A 213 8.24 -12.26 17.33
C GLN A 213 7.19 -11.36 16.69
N ARG A 214 5.95 -11.85 16.58
CA ARG A 214 4.84 -11.03 16.09
C ARG A 214 4.55 -9.86 17.03
N GLN A 215 4.51 -10.10 18.34
CA GLN A 215 4.29 -9.04 19.32
C GLN A 215 5.43 -8.02 19.32
N GLU A 216 6.69 -8.48 19.28
CA GLU A 216 7.86 -7.60 19.15
C GLU A 216 7.78 -6.73 17.88
N PHE A 217 7.36 -7.31 16.76
CA PHE A 217 7.15 -6.58 15.52
C PHE A 217 6.07 -5.51 15.68
N ILE A 218 4.90 -5.88 16.22
CA ILE A 218 3.78 -4.95 16.45
C ILE A 218 4.23 -3.80 17.35
N ASP A 219 4.98 -4.09 18.41
CA ASP A 219 5.49 -3.08 19.33
C ASP A 219 6.47 -2.10 18.64
N LYS A 220 7.32 -2.60 17.74
CA LYS A 220 8.21 -1.77 16.90
C LYS A 220 7.42 -0.86 15.99
N ILE A 221 6.43 -1.40 15.28
CA ILE A 221 5.59 -0.63 14.34
C ILE A 221 4.77 0.43 15.10
N ASN A 222 4.11 0.05 16.19
CA ASN A 222 3.38 0.99 17.04
C ASN A 222 4.27 2.10 17.59
N GLY A 223 5.54 1.75 17.90
CA GLY A 223 6.54 2.70 18.38
C GLY A 223 6.89 3.79 17.36
N LEU A 224 6.58 3.65 16.08
CA LEU A 224 6.77 4.71 15.07
C LEU A 224 5.73 5.82 15.20
N ASN A 225 4.57 5.54 15.79
CA ASN A 225 3.43 6.46 15.90
C ASN A 225 2.97 7.00 14.52
N LYS A 226 2.94 6.11 13.52
CA LYS A 226 2.49 6.39 12.16
C LYS A 226 1.18 5.67 11.85
N LYS A 227 0.49 6.11 10.80
CA LYS A 227 -0.66 5.40 10.23
C LYS A 227 -0.16 4.23 9.39
N ILE A 228 -0.71 3.05 9.63
CA ILE A 228 -0.22 1.82 9.01
C ILE A 228 -1.19 1.38 7.90
N ILE A 229 -0.65 1.20 6.71
CA ILE A 229 -1.34 0.57 5.59
C ILE A 229 -0.74 -0.84 5.42
N ALA A 230 -1.55 -1.87 5.55
CA ALA A 230 -1.10 -3.24 5.29
C ALA A 230 -1.24 -3.57 3.80
N THR A 231 -0.15 -4.00 3.18
CA THR A 231 -0.15 -4.53 1.80
C THR A 231 0.20 -6.01 1.79
N ARG A 232 0.11 -6.67 0.62
CA ARG A 232 0.39 -8.11 0.43
C ARG A 232 -0.44 -9.01 1.35
N ILE A 233 -1.64 -8.56 1.72
CA ILE A 233 -2.52 -9.23 2.70
C ILE A 233 -2.96 -10.63 2.27
N LEU A 234 -3.04 -10.89 0.97
CA LEU A 234 -3.35 -12.19 0.38
C LEU A 234 -2.09 -13.05 0.10
N ALA A 235 -0.90 -12.60 0.53
CA ALA A 235 0.38 -13.29 0.31
C ALA A 235 0.55 -13.72 -1.17
N ALA A 236 0.40 -12.79 -2.12
CA ALA A 236 0.41 -13.03 -3.57
C ALA A 236 -0.60 -14.11 -4.03
N GLY A 237 -1.74 -14.21 -3.35
CA GLY A 237 -2.80 -15.17 -3.64
C GLY A 237 -2.53 -16.60 -3.13
N VAL A 238 -1.56 -16.77 -2.24
CA VAL A 238 -1.34 -18.03 -1.51
C VAL A 238 -2.43 -18.20 -0.42
N LEU A 239 -2.77 -17.11 0.27
CA LEU A 239 -3.90 -17.09 1.19
C LEU A 239 -5.22 -16.90 0.45
N LYS A 240 -6.22 -17.66 0.86
CA LYS A 240 -7.59 -17.37 0.43
C LYS A 240 -8.12 -16.12 1.12
N PRO A 241 -8.96 -15.32 0.46
CA PRO A 241 -9.50 -14.08 1.03
C PRO A 241 -10.10 -14.26 2.43
N LYS A 242 -10.92 -15.29 2.63
CA LYS A 242 -11.51 -15.61 3.94
C LYS A 242 -10.48 -15.84 5.05
N GLU A 243 -9.36 -16.49 4.74
CA GLU A 243 -8.29 -16.75 5.71
C GLU A 243 -7.56 -15.45 6.08
N ALA A 244 -7.25 -14.64 5.06
CA ALA A 244 -6.62 -13.34 5.25
C ALA A 244 -7.51 -12.40 6.08
N PHE A 245 -8.79 -12.26 5.73
CA PHE A 245 -9.70 -11.35 6.44
C PHE A 245 -9.98 -11.81 7.87
N THR A 246 -10.09 -13.13 8.11
CA THR A 246 -10.17 -13.68 9.46
C THR A 246 -8.95 -13.33 10.31
N PHE A 247 -7.76 -13.36 9.72
CA PHE A 247 -6.53 -12.94 10.39
C PHE A 247 -6.58 -11.45 10.75
N PHE A 248 -7.00 -10.58 9.82
CA PHE A 248 -7.07 -9.14 10.03
C PHE A 248 -8.13 -8.71 11.05
N LYS A 249 -9.17 -9.51 11.29
CA LYS A 249 -10.20 -9.23 12.31
C LYS A 249 -9.64 -9.00 13.72
N ASN A 250 -8.45 -9.56 14.00
CA ASN A 250 -7.79 -9.44 15.30
C ASN A 250 -6.55 -8.52 15.26
N VAL A 251 -6.40 -7.73 14.19
CA VAL A 251 -5.27 -6.81 14.01
C VAL A 251 -5.74 -5.39 14.33
N ASP A 252 -5.17 -4.77 15.34
CA ASP A 252 -5.61 -3.47 15.88
C ASP A 252 -4.64 -2.31 15.58
N PHE A 253 -3.50 -2.59 14.98
CA PHE A 253 -2.48 -1.58 14.68
C PHE A 253 -2.50 -1.11 13.21
N VAL A 254 -3.26 -1.75 12.33
CA VAL A 254 -3.42 -1.38 10.93
C VAL A 254 -4.57 -0.39 10.78
N ASP A 255 -4.35 0.68 10.04
CA ASP A 255 -5.35 1.75 9.80
C ASP A 255 -6.05 1.59 8.45
N ALA A 256 -5.40 0.99 7.45
CA ALA A 256 -5.96 0.74 6.12
C ALA A 256 -5.30 -0.49 5.49
N ILE A 257 -5.93 -1.03 4.45
CA ILE A 257 -5.38 -2.13 3.65
C ILE A 257 -5.23 -1.71 2.19
N CYS A 258 -4.17 -2.21 1.53
CA CYS A 258 -3.97 -2.12 0.10
C CYS A 258 -3.99 -3.55 -0.48
N MET A 259 -5.07 -3.87 -1.22
CA MET A 259 -5.31 -5.22 -1.74
C MET A 259 -5.41 -5.20 -3.26
N GLY A 260 -4.56 -5.98 -3.93
CA GLY A 260 -4.65 -6.20 -5.37
C GLY A 260 -5.55 -7.40 -5.70
N VAL A 261 -6.36 -7.23 -6.73
CA VAL A 261 -7.16 -8.27 -7.38
C VAL A 261 -6.89 -8.24 -8.89
N ALA A 262 -6.97 -9.39 -9.56
CA ALA A 262 -6.56 -9.51 -10.96
C ALA A 262 -7.73 -9.74 -11.93
N LYS A 263 -8.94 -9.96 -11.41
CA LYS A 263 -10.12 -10.27 -12.24
C LYS A 263 -11.35 -9.56 -11.70
N VAL A 264 -12.28 -9.28 -12.61
CA VAL A 264 -13.60 -8.74 -12.26
C VAL A 264 -14.32 -9.64 -11.24
N SER A 265 -14.25 -10.98 -11.41
CA SER A 265 -14.85 -11.93 -10.46
C SER A 265 -14.17 -11.87 -9.07
N GLU A 266 -12.83 -11.74 -9.03
CA GLU A 266 -12.11 -11.57 -7.76
C GLU A 266 -12.50 -10.26 -7.08
N ALA A 267 -12.61 -9.15 -7.84
CA ALA A 267 -13.07 -7.88 -7.30
C ALA A 267 -14.47 -7.99 -6.69
N SER A 268 -15.39 -8.63 -7.40
CA SER A 268 -16.76 -8.84 -6.92
C SER A 268 -16.82 -9.72 -5.68
N GLU A 269 -16.14 -10.87 -5.69
CA GLU A 269 -16.18 -11.85 -4.60
C GLU A 269 -15.43 -11.37 -3.36
N ASP A 270 -14.18 -10.88 -3.53
CA ASP A 270 -13.29 -10.57 -2.41
C ASP A 270 -13.72 -9.30 -1.70
N PHE A 271 -14.09 -8.23 -2.43
CA PHE A 271 -14.57 -7.02 -1.78
C PHE A 271 -15.98 -7.18 -1.18
N SER A 272 -16.85 -8.02 -1.77
CA SER A 272 -18.11 -8.38 -1.13
C SER A 272 -17.88 -9.13 0.19
N LEU A 273 -16.97 -10.10 0.18
CA LEU A 273 -16.60 -10.86 1.38
C LEU A 273 -15.97 -9.95 2.46
N LEU A 274 -15.12 -9.00 2.05
CA LEU A 274 -14.45 -8.08 2.99
C LEU A 274 -15.45 -7.23 3.80
N LYS A 275 -16.62 -6.93 3.24
CA LYS A 275 -17.70 -6.19 3.94
C LYS A 275 -18.29 -6.94 5.14
N GLU A 276 -18.06 -8.26 5.23
CA GLU A 276 -18.56 -9.09 6.33
C GLU A 276 -17.63 -9.07 7.56
N TYR A 277 -16.44 -8.48 7.43
CA TYR A 277 -15.39 -8.43 8.45
C TYR A 277 -15.22 -7.04 9.03
#